data_db96dcfaa5215488ffdb3c4efa0758a7
#
_entry.id   db96dcfaa5215488ffdb3c4efa0758a7
#
_cell.length_a   1.000
_cell.length_b   1.000
_cell.length_c   1.000
_cell.angle_alpha   90.00
_cell.angle_beta   90.00
_cell.angle_gamma   90.00
#
_symmetry.space_group_name_H-M   'P 1'
#
loop_
_entity.id
_entity.type
_entity.pdbx_description
1 polymer ?
#
loop_
_entity_poly.entity_id
_entity_poly.type
_entity_poly.pdbx_seq_one_letter_code
_entity_poly.pdbx_strand_id
1 'polypeptide(L)'
;MVRCGACAGADFGPFFRAHEASVSGVYLTAPVIANEPATIELEYCKTCGLIRQAPGQAIRLNYDRIVRGTAQQLPSYTADILSTLTEFGVRPDDFILEVGANDGTFLRELRSCGYQNLLGVEPSKQLADISRKSGLDIRDTYFDRRIAADIRASRGPARAVICRHTLEHVPDIFELAKGIAEVLSEAGLSLIEVPDTDWVVTNLFAHELWDEHISYFRPRSLSKLIENCGLKPIRLERIRFRDTRNLLCWSTSAPALASSARCRVDDEASFEDVERFQKRWDAFSERLRSAVNAGPKPIIGIGASHIQLNFLNFTGLGASVDTLIDDDKSKAERFAPLTNPTPIRSTAEILATVRSGTLLRTAFPYPDWEDRIEEALRTYGVRSIKPYDILRSL
;
A
#
# COMPACT_ATOMS: atom_id res chain seq x y z
N MET A 1 22.36 17.79 2.64
CA MET A 1 21.04 17.56 3.25
C MET A 1 20.11 16.99 2.18
N VAL A 2 19.45 15.90 2.47
CA VAL A 2 18.47 15.29 1.54
C VAL A 2 17.18 16.12 1.58
N ARG A 3 16.74 16.62 0.42
CA ARG A 3 15.52 17.42 0.29
C ARG A 3 14.28 16.54 0.12
N CYS A 4 13.12 17.09 0.42
CA CYS A 4 11.83 16.45 0.19
C CYS A 4 11.57 16.32 -1.33
N GLY A 5 11.31 15.12 -1.83
CA GLY A 5 11.00 14.87 -3.24
C GLY A 5 9.70 15.54 -3.71
N ALA A 6 8.75 15.84 -2.81
CA ALA A 6 7.51 16.50 -3.16
C ALA A 6 7.62 18.04 -3.20
N CYS A 7 8.31 18.68 -2.23
CA CYS A 7 8.29 20.14 -2.08
C CYS A 7 9.66 20.81 -1.98
N ALA A 8 10.75 20.04 -2.09
CA ALA A 8 12.13 20.47 -1.91
C ALA A 8 12.45 21.06 -0.52
N GLY A 9 11.56 20.96 0.46
CA GLY A 9 11.79 21.35 1.86
C GLY A 9 12.93 20.52 2.48
N ALA A 10 13.60 21.08 3.49
CA ALA A 10 14.76 20.44 4.15
C ALA A 10 14.51 20.15 5.64
N ASP A 11 13.36 20.51 6.18
CA ASP A 11 13.02 20.33 7.59
C ASP A 11 12.12 19.10 7.75
N PHE A 12 12.63 18.10 8.49
CA PHE A 12 11.95 16.85 8.76
C PHE A 12 11.84 16.60 10.26
N GLY A 13 10.76 15.96 10.67
CA GLY A 13 10.55 15.46 12.02
C GLY A 13 10.40 13.94 12.01
N PRO A 14 10.67 13.24 13.14
CA PRO A 14 10.42 11.81 13.26
C PRO A 14 8.92 11.55 13.18
N PHE A 15 8.53 10.46 12.49
CA PHE A 15 7.13 10.06 12.39
C PHE A 15 6.87 8.73 13.11
N PHE A 16 7.57 7.67 12.69
CA PHE A 16 7.35 6.33 13.22
C PHE A 16 8.61 5.50 13.17
N ARG A 17 8.80 4.70 14.20
CA ARG A 17 9.86 3.70 14.25
C ARG A 17 9.33 2.39 14.79
N ALA A 18 9.54 1.33 14.05
CA ALA A 18 9.28 -0.03 14.49
C ALA A 18 10.48 -0.93 14.23
N HIS A 19 10.76 -1.79 15.18
CA HIS A 19 11.69 -2.89 15.02
C HIS A 19 10.91 -4.13 14.58
N GLU A 20 11.61 -5.09 13.94
CA GLU A 20 11.02 -6.38 13.58
C GLU A 20 9.89 -6.30 12.53
N ALA A 21 9.99 -5.37 11.58
CA ALA A 21 9.08 -5.37 10.44
C ALA A 21 9.21 -6.69 9.66
N SER A 22 8.05 -7.30 9.36
CA SER A 22 7.99 -8.49 8.53
C SER A 22 8.37 -8.14 7.09
N VAL A 23 9.18 -8.97 6.46
CA VAL A 23 9.45 -8.85 5.02
C VAL A 23 8.22 -9.34 4.24
N SER A 24 7.73 -8.55 3.32
CA SER A 24 6.51 -8.82 2.57
C SER A 24 6.57 -10.15 1.83
N GLY A 25 5.56 -11.00 2.04
CA GLY A 25 5.41 -12.30 1.35
C GLY A 25 6.35 -13.41 1.80
N VAL A 26 7.15 -13.22 2.85
CA VAL A 26 8.08 -14.25 3.37
C VAL A 26 7.44 -15.05 4.48
N TYR A 27 7.40 -16.37 4.31
CA TYR A 27 7.00 -17.34 5.33
C TYR A 27 8.11 -18.37 5.50
N LEU A 28 8.38 -18.78 6.75
CA LEU A 28 9.47 -19.67 7.09
C LEU A 28 9.06 -21.14 6.90
N THR A 29 9.97 -21.97 6.42
CA THR A 29 9.77 -23.43 6.29
C THR A 29 10.19 -24.18 7.56
N ALA A 30 10.91 -23.52 8.47
CA ALA A 30 11.32 -24.03 9.76
C ALA A 30 11.22 -22.91 10.81
N PRO A 31 11.12 -23.22 12.11
CA PRO A 31 10.99 -22.22 13.17
C PRO A 31 12.34 -21.54 13.48
N VAL A 32 13.01 -21.05 12.45
CA VAL A 32 14.31 -20.36 12.57
C VAL A 32 14.25 -19.09 11.76
N ILE A 33 14.50 -17.95 12.39
CA ILE A 33 14.65 -16.67 11.70
C ILE A 33 16.04 -16.66 11.03
N ALA A 34 16.04 -16.80 9.71
CA ALA A 34 17.27 -16.82 8.91
C ALA A 34 17.85 -15.41 8.62
N ASN A 35 17.04 -14.36 8.80
CA ASN A 35 17.42 -12.98 8.50
C ASN A 35 17.12 -12.08 9.69
N GLU A 36 17.94 -11.07 9.92
CA GLU A 36 17.60 -10.01 10.87
C GLU A 36 16.30 -9.32 10.46
N PRO A 37 15.40 -9.05 11.42
CA PRO A 37 14.17 -8.34 11.14
C PRO A 37 14.48 -6.92 10.64
N ALA A 38 13.63 -6.42 9.73
CA ALA A 38 13.76 -5.07 9.21
C ALA A 38 13.37 -4.05 10.28
N THR A 39 14.09 -2.95 10.34
CA THR A 39 13.64 -1.75 11.06
C THR A 39 12.97 -0.81 10.05
N ILE A 40 11.76 -0.35 10.36
CA ILE A 40 11.12 0.76 9.65
C ILE A 40 11.37 2.01 10.49
N GLU A 41 11.99 3.01 9.88
CA GLU A 41 12.15 4.34 10.46
C GLU A 41 11.68 5.37 9.46
N LEU A 42 10.66 6.12 9.83
CA LEU A 42 9.99 7.09 8.97
C LEU A 42 10.10 8.49 9.54
N GLU A 43 10.30 9.45 8.65
CA GLU A 43 10.29 10.88 8.95
C GLU A 43 9.23 11.59 8.11
N TYR A 44 8.72 12.73 8.57
CA TYR A 44 7.79 13.54 7.82
C TYR A 44 8.36 14.91 7.49
N CYS A 45 8.06 15.40 6.30
CA CYS A 45 8.40 16.76 5.88
C CYS A 45 7.48 17.78 6.56
N LYS A 46 8.04 18.67 7.38
CA LYS A 46 7.27 19.71 8.08
C LYS A 46 6.66 20.76 7.15
N THR A 47 7.11 20.83 5.90
CA THR A 47 6.56 21.77 4.92
C THR A 47 5.31 21.24 4.23
N CYS A 48 5.32 20.00 3.71
CA CYS A 48 4.21 19.46 2.92
C CYS A 48 3.54 18.21 3.51
N GLY A 49 4.07 17.65 4.60
CA GLY A 49 3.51 16.47 5.25
C GLY A 49 3.80 15.14 4.54
N LEU A 50 4.65 15.10 3.51
CA LEU A 50 5.12 13.83 2.95
C LEU A 50 5.84 13.04 4.04
N ILE A 51 5.47 11.78 4.20
CA ILE A 51 6.18 10.85 5.08
C ILE A 51 7.05 9.97 4.19
N ARG A 52 8.26 9.65 4.63
CA ARG A 52 9.20 8.83 3.87
C ARG A 52 10.09 8.00 4.78
N GLN A 53 10.71 7.00 4.23
CA GLN A 53 11.79 6.29 4.91
C GLN A 53 12.93 7.26 5.23
N ALA A 54 13.47 7.16 6.45
CA ALA A 54 14.62 7.96 6.87
C ALA A 54 15.86 7.60 6.04
N PRO A 55 16.74 8.58 5.75
CA PRO A 55 17.96 8.34 4.98
C PRO A 55 18.85 7.27 5.61
N GLY A 56 19.45 6.42 4.79
CA GLY A 56 20.37 5.37 5.24
C GLY A 56 19.71 4.02 5.53
N GLN A 57 18.41 3.91 5.41
CA GLN A 57 17.75 2.61 5.45
C GLN A 57 17.96 1.84 4.14
N ALA A 58 18.15 0.51 4.27
CA ALA A 58 18.20 -0.35 3.10
C ALA A 58 16.82 -0.42 2.45
N ILE A 59 16.71 0.18 1.27
CA ILE A 59 15.49 0.04 0.45
C ILE A 59 15.40 -1.42 0.00
N ARG A 60 14.39 -2.13 0.49
CA ARG A 60 14.18 -3.54 0.18
C ARG A 60 13.20 -3.70 -0.99
N LEU A 61 13.50 -3.05 -2.12
CA LEU A 61 12.75 -3.30 -3.35
C LEU A 61 13.17 -4.67 -3.90
N ASN A 62 12.37 -5.67 -3.69
CA ASN A 62 12.65 -7.02 -4.16
C ASN A 62 11.74 -7.38 -5.35
N TYR A 63 11.95 -6.71 -6.48
CA TYR A 63 11.22 -7.01 -7.71
C TYR A 63 11.51 -8.42 -8.28
N ASP A 64 12.55 -9.10 -7.79
CA ASP A 64 12.85 -10.50 -8.14
C ASP A 64 12.08 -11.51 -7.26
N ARG A 65 11.55 -11.06 -6.13
CA ARG A 65 10.61 -11.83 -5.30
C ARG A 65 9.22 -11.32 -5.57
N ILE A 66 8.57 -11.99 -6.42
CA ILE A 66 7.23 -11.96 -6.62
C ILE A 66 6.33 -11.18 -5.83
N VAL A 67 6.01 -10.27 -6.49
CA VAL A 67 5.04 -10.65 -7.38
C VAL A 67 3.71 -10.96 -6.80
N ARG A 68 3.13 -9.94 -6.29
CA ARG A 68 1.69 -9.99 -6.23
C ARG A 68 1.22 -9.62 -7.63
N GLY A 69 1.02 -10.62 -8.46
CA GLY A 69 0.16 -10.46 -9.61
C GLY A 69 -1.09 -9.75 -9.12
N THR A 70 -1.59 -8.80 -9.87
CA THR A 70 -2.83 -8.10 -9.53
C THR A 70 -3.84 -9.16 -9.16
N ALA A 71 -4.45 -9.07 -7.99
CA ALA A 71 -5.53 -9.97 -7.64
C ALA A 71 -6.48 -10.01 -8.83
N GLN A 72 -6.94 -11.21 -9.21
CA GLN A 72 -7.74 -11.47 -10.42
C GLN A 72 -8.97 -10.55 -10.59
N GLN A 73 -9.23 -9.68 -9.64
CA GLN A 73 -10.31 -8.71 -9.65
C GLN A 73 -9.75 -7.29 -9.50
N LEU A 74 -10.05 -6.48 -10.51
CA LEU A 74 -9.85 -5.03 -10.44
C LEU A 74 -10.74 -4.43 -9.34
N PRO A 75 -10.32 -3.32 -8.71
CA PRO A 75 -11.15 -2.60 -7.76
C PRO A 75 -12.48 -2.16 -8.38
N SER A 76 -13.55 -2.12 -7.58
CA SER A 76 -14.89 -1.73 -8.03
C SER A 76 -14.94 -0.34 -8.69
N TYR A 77 -14.08 0.57 -8.27
CA TYR A 77 -13.95 1.92 -8.85
C TYR A 77 -13.18 1.98 -10.18
N THR A 78 -12.76 0.85 -10.73
CA THR A 78 -12.13 0.81 -12.08
C THR A 78 -13.07 1.39 -13.12
N ALA A 79 -14.39 1.14 -13.02
CA ALA A 79 -15.39 1.74 -13.91
C ALA A 79 -15.40 3.27 -13.84
N ASP A 80 -15.17 3.85 -12.66
CA ASP A 80 -15.09 5.31 -12.47
C ASP A 80 -13.85 5.89 -13.14
N ILE A 81 -12.70 5.15 -13.08
CA ILE A 81 -11.50 5.54 -13.81
C ILE A 81 -11.75 5.57 -15.32
N LEU A 82 -12.36 4.52 -15.87
CA LEU A 82 -12.69 4.42 -17.30
C LEU A 82 -13.67 5.51 -17.73
N SER A 83 -14.69 5.76 -16.91
CA SER A 83 -15.67 6.85 -17.12
C SER A 83 -14.98 8.20 -17.14
N THR A 84 -14.01 8.43 -16.23
CA THR A 84 -13.24 9.68 -16.16
C THR A 84 -12.37 9.89 -17.42
N LEU A 85 -11.74 8.84 -17.95
CA LEU A 85 -11.00 8.93 -19.22
C LEU A 85 -11.92 9.42 -20.35
N THR A 86 -13.13 8.84 -20.44
CA THR A 86 -14.14 9.24 -21.43
C THR A 86 -14.64 10.67 -21.20
N GLU A 87 -14.93 11.06 -19.96
CA GLU A 87 -15.34 12.41 -19.57
C GLU A 87 -14.35 13.47 -20.04
N PHE A 88 -13.05 13.18 -19.90
CA PHE A 88 -11.98 14.08 -20.37
C PHE A 88 -11.59 13.90 -21.85
N GLY A 89 -12.39 13.16 -22.62
CA GLY A 89 -12.27 13.03 -24.06
C GLY A 89 -11.11 12.18 -24.52
N VAL A 90 -10.65 11.20 -23.72
CA VAL A 90 -9.69 10.18 -24.16
C VAL A 90 -10.43 9.20 -25.09
N ARG A 91 -9.93 9.02 -26.30
CA ARG A 91 -10.56 8.21 -27.37
C ARG A 91 -9.91 6.85 -27.50
N PRO A 92 -10.58 5.87 -28.12
CA PRO A 92 -10.08 4.51 -28.29
C PRO A 92 -8.71 4.41 -29.00
N ASP A 93 -8.40 5.30 -29.92
CA ASP A 93 -7.15 5.36 -30.69
C ASP A 93 -6.05 6.20 -30.03
N ASP A 94 -6.37 6.93 -28.98
CA ASP A 94 -5.39 7.73 -28.24
C ASP A 94 -4.34 6.85 -27.53
N PHE A 95 -3.10 7.34 -27.50
CA PHE A 95 -2.03 6.65 -26.80
C PHE A 95 -2.19 6.77 -25.29
N ILE A 96 -2.28 5.61 -24.61
CA ILE A 96 -2.35 5.48 -23.15
C ILE A 96 -1.12 4.72 -22.65
N LEU A 97 -0.43 5.29 -21.68
CA LEU A 97 0.71 4.71 -21.00
C LEU A 97 0.33 4.31 -19.57
N GLU A 98 0.60 3.07 -19.16
CA GLU A 98 0.55 2.64 -17.76
C GLU A 98 1.96 2.48 -17.21
N VAL A 99 2.27 3.19 -16.10
CA VAL A 99 3.53 3.10 -15.36
C VAL A 99 3.31 2.20 -14.15
N GLY A 100 4.10 1.11 -14.05
CA GLY A 100 3.87 0.04 -13.08
C GLY A 100 2.75 -0.89 -13.53
N ALA A 101 2.84 -1.40 -14.78
CA ALA A 101 1.75 -2.16 -15.40
C ALA A 101 1.50 -3.53 -14.78
N ASN A 102 2.40 -4.00 -13.90
CA ASN A 102 2.30 -5.29 -13.22
C ASN A 102 2.05 -6.45 -14.22
N ASP A 103 1.11 -7.37 -13.95
CA ASP A 103 0.72 -8.46 -14.84
C ASP A 103 -0.17 -8.02 -16.04
N GLY A 104 -0.36 -6.72 -16.24
CA GLY A 104 -1.13 -6.14 -17.33
C GLY A 104 -2.66 -6.22 -17.15
N THR A 105 -3.16 -6.54 -15.96
CA THR A 105 -4.60 -6.69 -15.73
C THR A 105 -5.38 -5.43 -16.09
N PHE A 106 -4.90 -4.23 -15.72
CA PHE A 106 -5.59 -2.99 -16.05
C PHE A 106 -5.48 -2.63 -17.54
N LEU A 107 -4.35 -2.89 -18.18
CA LEU A 107 -4.22 -2.71 -19.64
C LEU A 107 -5.17 -3.65 -20.42
N ARG A 108 -5.39 -4.89 -19.93
CA ARG A 108 -6.39 -5.79 -20.52
C ARG A 108 -7.80 -5.23 -20.38
N GLU A 109 -8.11 -4.60 -19.24
CA GLU A 109 -9.41 -3.94 -19.03
C GLU A 109 -9.59 -2.75 -19.97
N LEU A 110 -8.59 -1.88 -20.12
CA LEU A 110 -8.61 -0.80 -21.10
C LEU A 110 -8.87 -1.34 -22.52
N ARG A 111 -8.19 -2.43 -22.90
CA ARG A 111 -8.37 -3.06 -24.19
C ARG A 111 -9.78 -3.61 -24.36
N SER A 112 -10.36 -4.23 -23.33
CA SER A 112 -11.74 -4.72 -23.37
C SER A 112 -12.78 -3.61 -23.56
N CYS A 113 -12.46 -2.40 -23.08
CA CYS A 113 -13.24 -1.18 -23.26
C CYS A 113 -12.98 -0.47 -24.60
N GLY A 114 -12.18 -1.07 -25.50
CA GLY A 114 -11.96 -0.61 -26.86
C GLY A 114 -10.70 0.24 -27.08
N TYR A 115 -9.91 0.55 -26.06
CA TYR A 115 -8.64 1.27 -26.22
C TYR A 115 -7.60 0.37 -26.90
N GLN A 116 -6.95 0.82 -27.96
CA GLN A 116 -6.08 0.00 -28.79
C GLN A 116 -4.60 0.36 -28.68
N ASN A 117 -4.29 1.64 -28.49
CA ASN A 117 -2.92 2.13 -28.47
C ASN A 117 -2.39 2.21 -27.03
N LEU A 118 -2.01 1.06 -26.50
CA LEU A 118 -1.61 0.86 -25.10
C LEU A 118 -0.13 0.49 -24.99
N LEU A 119 0.55 1.04 -23.99
CA LEU A 119 1.90 0.65 -23.60
C LEU A 119 1.98 0.55 -22.09
N GLY A 120 2.59 -0.52 -21.56
CA GLY A 120 2.95 -0.64 -20.16
C GLY A 120 4.45 -0.50 -19.94
N VAL A 121 4.82 0.00 -18.76
CA VAL A 121 6.20 -0.05 -18.24
C VAL A 121 6.18 -0.81 -16.93
N GLU A 122 6.97 -1.89 -16.83
CA GLU A 122 7.00 -2.77 -15.67
C GLU A 122 8.43 -3.28 -15.44
N PRO A 123 9.10 -2.97 -14.31
CA PRO A 123 10.48 -3.38 -14.08
C PRO A 123 10.64 -4.88 -13.75
N SER A 124 9.60 -5.54 -13.23
CA SER A 124 9.65 -6.99 -12.99
C SER A 124 9.58 -7.75 -14.31
N LYS A 125 10.69 -8.36 -14.69
CA LYS A 125 10.75 -9.17 -15.92
C LYS A 125 9.68 -10.26 -15.93
N GLN A 126 9.43 -10.91 -14.80
CA GLN A 126 8.44 -11.99 -14.70
C GLN A 126 7.03 -11.46 -15.00
N LEU A 127 6.64 -10.32 -14.43
CA LEU A 127 5.33 -9.70 -14.65
C LEU A 127 5.21 -9.16 -16.08
N ALA A 128 6.25 -8.51 -16.59
CA ALA A 128 6.31 -8.07 -17.96
C ALA A 128 6.13 -9.21 -18.95
N ASP A 129 6.75 -10.40 -18.70
CA ASP A 129 6.58 -11.59 -19.53
C ASP A 129 5.16 -12.17 -19.46
N ILE A 130 4.50 -12.14 -18.29
CA ILE A 130 3.09 -12.51 -18.15
C ILE A 130 2.21 -11.59 -19.00
N SER A 131 2.43 -10.29 -18.90
CA SER A 131 1.69 -9.29 -19.66
C SER A 131 1.87 -9.44 -21.16
N ARG A 132 3.11 -9.65 -21.63
CA ARG A 132 3.42 -9.90 -23.07
C ARG A 132 2.75 -11.15 -23.59
N LYS A 133 2.70 -12.23 -22.80
CA LYS A 133 1.98 -13.46 -23.17
C LYS A 133 0.47 -13.23 -23.38
N SER A 134 -0.08 -12.19 -22.76
CA SER A 134 -1.46 -11.73 -22.99
C SER A 134 -1.58 -10.80 -24.20
N GLY A 135 -0.52 -10.64 -25.01
CA GLY A 135 -0.49 -9.81 -26.22
C GLY A 135 -0.37 -8.31 -25.93
N LEU A 136 0.03 -7.90 -24.73
CA LEU A 136 0.27 -6.48 -24.39
C LEU A 136 1.67 -6.04 -24.80
N ASP A 137 1.80 -4.74 -25.17
CA ASP A 137 3.08 -4.10 -25.40
C ASP A 137 3.63 -3.59 -24.06
N ILE A 138 4.77 -4.16 -23.62
CA ILE A 138 5.36 -3.87 -22.30
C ILE A 138 6.87 -3.65 -22.45
N ARG A 139 7.34 -2.55 -21.87
CA ARG A 139 8.77 -2.29 -21.65
C ARG A 139 9.16 -2.77 -20.24
N ASP A 140 10.09 -3.72 -20.14
CA ASP A 140 10.65 -4.21 -18.88
C ASP A 140 11.80 -3.32 -18.42
N THR A 141 11.44 -2.20 -17.81
CA THR A 141 12.38 -1.21 -17.29
C THR A 141 11.75 -0.39 -16.17
N TYR A 142 12.60 0.27 -15.38
CA TYR A 142 12.13 1.34 -14.49
C TYR A 142 11.72 2.57 -15.30
N PHE A 143 10.66 3.24 -14.86
CA PHE A 143 10.20 4.48 -15.47
C PHE A 143 10.88 5.69 -14.82
N ASP A 144 11.53 6.49 -15.62
CA ASP A 144 12.15 7.77 -15.27
C ASP A 144 11.98 8.78 -16.43
N ARG A 145 12.52 9.98 -16.29
CA ARG A 145 12.46 11.01 -17.35
C ARG A 145 13.15 10.56 -18.65
N ARG A 146 14.21 9.78 -18.56
CA ARG A 146 14.92 9.27 -19.75
C ARG A 146 14.02 8.29 -20.52
N ILE A 147 13.38 7.35 -19.83
CA ILE A 147 12.44 6.40 -20.44
C ILE A 147 11.20 7.14 -20.97
N ALA A 148 10.72 8.17 -20.26
CA ALA A 148 9.62 9.02 -20.73
C ALA A 148 9.98 9.71 -22.06
N ALA A 149 11.18 10.27 -22.19
CA ALA A 149 11.68 10.88 -23.42
C ALA A 149 11.79 9.86 -24.58
N ASP A 150 12.31 8.66 -24.31
CA ASP A 150 12.41 7.58 -25.29
C ASP A 150 11.02 7.10 -25.77
N ILE A 151 10.05 7.01 -24.88
CA ILE A 151 8.66 6.66 -25.22
C ILE A 151 8.07 7.77 -26.08
N ARG A 152 8.20 9.03 -25.66
CA ARG A 152 7.70 10.17 -26.42
C ARG A 152 8.29 10.27 -27.82
N ALA A 153 9.58 9.97 -27.98
CA ALA A 153 10.27 9.99 -29.27
C ALA A 153 9.79 8.84 -30.18
N SER A 154 9.54 7.65 -29.63
CA SER A 154 9.19 6.46 -30.40
C SER A 154 7.68 6.27 -30.65
N ARG A 155 6.82 6.77 -29.76
CA ARG A 155 5.36 6.55 -29.80
C ARG A 155 4.54 7.84 -29.90
N GLY A 156 5.20 8.99 -29.75
CA GLY A 156 4.54 10.28 -29.62
C GLY A 156 4.12 10.56 -28.16
N PRO A 157 3.52 11.74 -27.92
CA PRO A 157 3.06 12.13 -26.59
C PRO A 157 1.81 11.35 -26.19
N ALA A 158 1.74 10.94 -24.91
CA ALA A 158 0.62 10.19 -24.38
C ALA A 158 -0.59 11.10 -24.11
N ARG A 159 -1.79 10.66 -24.52
CA ARG A 159 -3.04 11.34 -24.19
C ARG A 159 -3.47 11.07 -22.74
N ALA A 160 -3.13 9.89 -22.22
CA ALA A 160 -3.30 9.59 -20.82
C ALA A 160 -2.10 8.81 -20.27
N VAL A 161 -1.70 9.10 -19.03
CA VAL A 161 -0.72 8.33 -18.27
C VAL A 161 -1.34 7.91 -16.95
N ILE A 162 -1.28 6.61 -16.66
CA ILE A 162 -1.88 6.01 -15.47
C ILE A 162 -0.75 5.38 -14.64
N CYS A 163 -0.66 5.77 -13.37
CA CYS A 163 0.34 5.28 -12.44
C CYS A 163 -0.36 4.92 -11.12
N ARG A 164 -0.52 3.63 -10.86
CA ARG A 164 -1.31 3.13 -9.74
C ARG A 164 -0.45 2.24 -8.86
N HIS A 165 -0.46 2.51 -7.55
CA HIS A 165 0.32 1.74 -6.57
C HIS A 165 1.78 1.49 -7.00
N THR A 166 2.43 2.55 -7.45
CA THR A 166 3.80 2.51 -7.96
C THR A 166 4.65 3.62 -7.36
N LEU A 167 4.08 4.83 -7.24
CA LEU A 167 4.81 6.02 -6.80
C LEU A 167 5.35 5.88 -5.37
N GLU A 168 4.65 5.18 -4.49
CA GLU A 168 5.05 4.91 -3.12
C GLU A 168 6.29 4.02 -3.01
N HIS A 169 6.60 3.25 -4.04
CA HIS A 169 7.72 2.30 -4.07
C HIS A 169 9.00 2.86 -4.70
N VAL A 170 8.96 4.05 -5.31
CA VAL A 170 10.13 4.55 -6.03
C VAL A 170 11.02 5.43 -5.16
N PRO A 171 12.36 5.29 -5.29
CA PRO A 171 13.31 6.10 -4.52
C PRO A 171 13.23 7.60 -4.86
N ASP A 172 13.01 7.94 -6.13
CA ASP A 172 12.91 9.31 -6.61
C ASP A 172 11.52 9.58 -7.20
N ILE A 173 10.61 10.00 -6.31
CA ILE A 173 9.22 10.32 -6.68
C ILE A 173 9.13 11.52 -7.63
N PHE A 174 10.10 12.46 -7.57
CA PHE A 174 10.13 13.62 -8.45
C PHE A 174 10.49 13.21 -9.88
N GLU A 175 11.51 12.38 -10.08
CA GLU A 175 11.92 11.89 -11.40
C GLU A 175 10.79 11.11 -12.09
N LEU A 176 10.07 10.25 -11.36
CA LEU A 176 8.92 9.54 -11.92
C LEU A 176 7.79 10.51 -12.29
N ALA A 177 7.35 11.37 -11.37
CA ALA A 177 6.25 12.30 -11.62
C ALA A 177 6.58 13.33 -12.71
N LYS A 178 7.84 13.77 -12.78
CA LYS A 178 8.32 14.65 -13.84
C LYS A 178 8.35 13.94 -15.20
N GLY A 179 8.76 12.68 -15.23
CA GLY A 179 8.66 11.83 -16.43
C GLY A 179 7.23 11.69 -16.95
N ILE A 180 6.25 11.50 -16.04
CA ILE A 180 4.83 11.51 -16.40
C ILE A 180 4.46 12.84 -17.07
N ALA A 181 4.83 13.98 -16.46
CA ALA A 181 4.52 15.29 -17.02
C ALA A 181 5.14 15.51 -18.41
N GLU A 182 6.36 15.02 -18.63
CA GLU A 182 7.12 15.21 -19.88
C GLU A 182 6.64 14.31 -21.02
N VAL A 183 6.08 13.13 -20.74
CA VAL A 183 5.54 12.23 -21.77
C VAL A 183 4.12 12.61 -22.20
N LEU A 184 3.38 13.37 -21.39
CA LEU A 184 2.02 13.80 -21.72
C LEU A 184 1.96 14.73 -22.93
N SER A 185 0.87 14.64 -23.68
CA SER A 185 0.49 15.64 -24.69
C SER A 185 0.02 16.95 -24.01
N GLU A 186 -0.09 18.03 -24.79
CA GLU A 186 -0.55 19.34 -24.27
C GLU A 186 -1.93 19.29 -23.59
N ALA A 187 -2.84 18.45 -24.07
CA ALA A 187 -4.13 18.20 -23.45
C ALA A 187 -4.15 16.87 -22.67
N GLY A 188 -2.97 16.36 -22.32
CA GLY A 188 -2.82 15.08 -21.66
C GLY A 188 -3.37 15.05 -20.24
N LEU A 189 -3.82 13.87 -19.83
CA LEU A 189 -4.38 13.58 -18.52
C LEU A 189 -3.49 12.58 -17.80
N SER A 190 -3.17 12.82 -16.53
CA SER A 190 -2.54 11.80 -15.69
C SER A 190 -3.43 11.40 -14.53
N LEU A 191 -3.42 10.11 -14.20
CA LEU A 191 -3.93 9.57 -12.94
C LEU A 191 -2.77 9.03 -12.14
N ILE A 192 -2.63 9.51 -10.89
CA ILE A 192 -1.76 8.91 -9.90
C ILE A 192 -2.63 8.40 -8.75
N GLU A 193 -2.53 7.11 -8.45
CA GLU A 193 -3.20 6.46 -7.34
C GLU A 193 -2.16 5.95 -6.35
N VAL A 194 -2.32 6.34 -5.07
CA VAL A 194 -1.46 5.94 -3.96
C VAL A 194 -2.29 5.67 -2.70
N PRO A 195 -1.80 4.90 -1.71
CA PRO A 195 -2.45 4.79 -0.41
C PRO A 195 -2.61 6.14 0.29
N ASP A 196 -3.75 6.34 0.96
CA ASP A 196 -4.03 7.57 1.73
C ASP A 196 -3.44 7.46 3.14
N THR A 197 -2.33 8.14 3.37
CA THR A 197 -1.66 8.10 4.68
C THR A 197 -2.44 8.83 5.77
N ASP A 198 -3.33 9.76 5.43
CA ASP A 198 -4.22 10.35 6.43
C ASP A 198 -5.13 9.31 7.08
N TRP A 199 -5.54 8.28 6.31
CA TRP A 199 -6.27 7.14 6.85
C TRP A 199 -5.45 6.37 7.88
N VAL A 200 -4.17 6.19 7.63
CA VAL A 200 -3.23 5.54 8.57
C VAL A 200 -3.10 6.36 9.84
N VAL A 201 -2.92 7.68 9.71
CA VAL A 201 -2.70 8.59 10.85
C VAL A 201 -3.97 8.72 11.70
N THR A 202 -5.12 8.94 11.09
CA THR A 202 -6.39 9.16 11.80
C THR A 202 -6.86 7.92 12.54
N ASN A 203 -6.67 6.74 11.94
CA ASN A 203 -7.11 5.46 12.50
C ASN A 203 -6.02 4.74 13.31
N LEU A 204 -4.84 5.32 13.41
CA LEU A 204 -3.70 4.70 14.10
C LEU A 204 -3.33 3.32 13.52
N PHE A 205 -3.24 3.20 12.20
CA PHE A 205 -2.97 1.95 11.50
C PHE A 205 -1.50 1.77 11.15
N ALA A 206 -0.60 1.79 12.16
CA ALA A 206 0.84 1.66 11.92
C ALA A 206 1.22 0.38 11.15
N HIS A 207 0.42 -0.66 11.22
CA HIS A 207 0.62 -1.91 10.50
C HIS A 207 0.46 -1.80 8.97
N GLU A 208 -0.06 -0.68 8.46
CA GLU A 208 -0.07 -0.31 7.04
C GLU A 208 1.25 0.34 6.57
N LEU A 209 2.19 0.54 7.49
CA LEU A 209 3.52 1.01 7.14
C LEU A 209 4.38 -0.19 6.73
N TRP A 210 4.76 -0.23 5.45
CA TRP A 210 5.38 -1.38 4.82
C TRP A 210 6.87 -1.16 4.57
N ASP A 211 7.63 -2.24 4.57
CA ASP A 211 9.05 -2.23 4.23
C ASP A 211 9.33 -1.85 2.76
N GLU A 212 8.37 -2.11 1.86
CA GLU A 212 8.46 -1.79 0.44
C GLU A 212 8.01 -0.37 0.07
N HIS A 213 7.29 0.34 0.98
CA HIS A 213 6.88 1.71 0.73
C HIS A 213 7.96 2.70 1.17
N ILE A 214 8.51 3.43 0.21
CA ILE A 214 9.54 4.46 0.46
C ILE A 214 8.89 5.79 0.82
N SER A 215 7.73 6.09 0.22
CA SER A 215 6.99 7.33 0.41
C SER A 215 5.53 7.07 0.75
N TYR A 216 4.98 7.91 1.61
CA TYR A 216 3.61 7.83 2.08
C TYR A 216 2.94 9.19 1.87
N PHE A 217 1.89 9.19 1.06
CA PHE A 217 1.29 10.41 0.57
C PHE A 217 0.05 10.81 1.36
N ARG A 218 -0.05 12.10 1.59
CA ARG A 218 -1.24 12.80 2.06
C ARG A 218 -1.74 13.71 0.92
N PRO A 219 -3.00 14.16 0.90
CA PRO A 219 -3.52 15.01 -0.17
C PRO A 219 -2.62 16.20 -0.51
N ARG A 220 -2.17 16.93 0.52
CA ARG A 220 -1.29 18.09 0.36
C ARG A 220 0.06 17.72 -0.26
N SER A 221 0.68 16.65 0.18
CA SER A 221 2.01 16.26 -0.33
C SER A 221 1.95 15.72 -1.75
N LEU A 222 0.89 14.99 -2.11
CA LEU A 222 0.66 14.51 -3.48
C LEU A 222 0.39 15.69 -4.43
N SER A 223 -0.53 16.59 -4.07
CA SER A 223 -0.80 17.79 -4.85
C SER A 223 0.47 18.63 -5.07
N LYS A 224 1.28 18.79 -4.01
CA LYS A 224 2.51 19.58 -4.09
C LYS A 224 3.57 18.96 -5.02
N LEU A 225 3.71 17.63 -5.02
CA LEU A 225 4.56 16.92 -5.97
C LEU A 225 4.10 17.17 -7.41
N ILE A 226 2.82 16.99 -7.68
CA ILE A 226 2.21 17.16 -9.01
C ILE A 226 2.42 18.58 -9.53
N GLU A 227 2.15 19.60 -8.70
CA GLU A 227 2.36 21.01 -9.03
C GLU A 227 3.83 21.31 -9.36
N ASN A 228 4.77 20.80 -8.55
CA ASN A 228 6.20 21.03 -8.76
C ASN A 228 6.73 20.33 -10.02
N CYS A 229 6.05 19.29 -10.50
CA CYS A 229 6.36 18.66 -11.79
C CYS A 229 5.76 19.39 -12.99
N GLY A 230 5.01 20.49 -12.79
CA GLY A 230 4.43 21.31 -13.85
C GLY A 230 3.05 20.85 -14.30
N LEU A 231 2.42 19.96 -13.57
CA LEU A 231 1.02 19.56 -13.77
C LEU A 231 0.11 20.29 -12.75
N LYS A 232 -1.18 20.35 -13.07
CA LYS A 232 -2.21 20.90 -12.16
C LYS A 232 -3.17 19.79 -11.78
N PRO A 233 -3.35 19.49 -10.50
CA PRO A 233 -4.44 18.64 -10.03
C PRO A 233 -5.78 19.22 -10.46
N ILE A 234 -6.63 18.41 -11.10
CA ILE A 234 -7.99 18.79 -11.53
C ILE A 234 -9.07 18.08 -10.73
N ARG A 235 -8.75 16.90 -10.22
CA ARG A 235 -9.60 16.12 -9.32
C ARG A 235 -8.72 15.31 -8.38
N LEU A 236 -8.91 15.47 -7.08
CA LEU A 236 -8.29 14.65 -6.06
C LEU A 236 -9.40 14.04 -5.21
N GLU A 237 -9.42 12.74 -5.08
CA GLU A 237 -10.49 12.01 -4.43
C GLU A 237 -9.92 10.98 -3.47
N ARG A 238 -10.65 10.75 -2.38
CA ARG A 238 -10.44 9.62 -1.48
C ARG A 238 -11.38 8.51 -1.84
N ILE A 239 -10.82 7.36 -2.18
CA ILE A 239 -11.60 6.20 -2.59
C ILE A 239 -11.37 5.05 -1.62
N ARG A 240 -12.45 4.37 -1.23
CA ARG A 240 -12.34 3.17 -0.41
C ARG A 240 -11.76 2.02 -1.25
N PHE A 241 -10.69 1.43 -0.72
CA PHE A 241 -10.05 0.27 -1.30
C PHE A 241 -9.97 -0.85 -0.26
N ARG A 242 -10.87 -1.85 -0.37
CA ARG A 242 -11.04 -2.88 0.68
C ARG A 242 -11.32 -2.23 2.03
N ASP A 243 -10.46 -2.47 3.02
CA ASP A 243 -10.57 -1.92 4.37
C ASP A 243 -9.70 -0.67 4.58
N THR A 244 -9.05 -0.19 3.51
CA THR A 244 -8.20 0.99 3.49
C THR A 244 -8.74 2.06 2.56
N ARG A 245 -7.95 3.08 2.31
CA ARG A 245 -8.33 4.21 1.47
C ARG A 245 -7.18 4.61 0.57
N ASN A 246 -7.48 4.96 -0.68
CA ASN A 246 -6.53 5.50 -1.65
C ASN A 246 -6.82 6.95 -1.98
N LEU A 247 -5.80 7.65 -2.42
CA LEU A 247 -5.90 8.95 -3.09
C LEU A 247 -5.80 8.72 -4.60
N LEU A 248 -6.78 9.22 -5.35
CA LEU A 248 -6.77 9.28 -6.80
C LEU A 248 -6.59 10.74 -7.22
N CYS A 249 -5.45 11.06 -7.80
CA CYS A 249 -5.15 12.40 -8.28
C CYS A 249 -5.13 12.44 -9.81
N TRP A 250 -6.16 13.04 -10.39
CA TRP A 250 -6.17 13.40 -11.79
C TRP A 250 -5.52 14.74 -11.99
N SER A 251 -4.64 14.85 -12.98
CA SER A 251 -3.95 16.11 -13.26
C SER A 251 -3.67 16.30 -14.74
N THR A 252 -3.37 17.53 -15.14
CA THR A 252 -3.15 17.93 -16.53
C THR A 252 -2.15 19.06 -16.64
N SER A 253 -1.52 19.19 -17.81
CA SER A 253 -0.75 20.39 -18.19
C SER A 253 -1.61 21.45 -18.90
N ALA A 254 -2.86 21.10 -19.31
CA ALA A 254 -3.73 21.98 -20.10
C ALA A 254 -4.36 23.08 -19.25
N PRO A 255 -4.12 24.37 -19.53
CA PRO A 255 -4.70 25.48 -18.75
C PRO A 255 -6.23 25.50 -18.76
N ALA A 256 -6.85 25.14 -19.90
CA ALA A 256 -8.31 25.12 -20.07
C ALA A 256 -8.99 24.09 -19.15
N LEU A 257 -8.42 22.89 -19.01
CA LEU A 257 -8.93 21.87 -18.11
C LEU A 257 -8.68 22.22 -16.64
N ALA A 258 -7.56 22.91 -16.37
CA ALA A 258 -7.20 23.34 -15.02
C ALA A 258 -8.12 24.44 -14.47
N SER A 259 -8.77 25.23 -15.34
CA SER A 259 -9.70 26.31 -14.90
C SER A 259 -11.04 25.78 -14.36
N SER A 260 -11.42 24.53 -14.67
CA SER A 260 -12.62 23.86 -14.16
C SER A 260 -12.35 23.03 -12.89
N ALA A 261 -11.13 23.05 -12.38
CA ALA A 261 -10.69 22.22 -11.26
C ALA A 261 -11.47 22.51 -9.97
N ARG A 262 -12.11 21.49 -9.42
CA ARG A 262 -12.73 21.50 -8.09
C ARG A 262 -11.85 20.69 -7.11
N CYS A 263 -10.53 20.93 -7.18
CA CYS A 263 -9.59 20.09 -6.48
C CYS A 263 -9.16 20.72 -5.16
N ARG A 264 -9.90 20.44 -4.08
CA ARG A 264 -9.35 20.54 -2.72
C ARG A 264 -9.90 19.40 -1.88
N VAL A 265 -9.06 18.39 -1.69
CA VAL A 265 -9.18 17.48 -0.56
C VAL A 265 -8.07 17.89 0.39
N ASP A 266 -8.45 18.50 1.50
CA ASP A 266 -7.51 18.90 2.54
C ASP A 266 -7.05 17.66 3.33
N ASP A 267 -5.89 17.76 3.99
CA ASP A 267 -5.44 16.75 4.94
C ASP A 267 -6.47 16.63 6.08
N GLU A 268 -6.86 15.38 6.42
CA GLU A 268 -7.75 15.11 7.56
C GLU A 268 -6.97 15.11 8.88
N ALA A 269 -5.77 14.51 8.86
CA ALA A 269 -4.88 14.54 10.01
C ALA A 269 -4.14 15.89 10.07
N SER A 270 -4.10 16.50 11.24
CA SER A 270 -3.28 17.68 11.47
C SER A 270 -1.78 17.32 11.51
N PHE A 271 -0.89 18.32 11.48
CA PHE A 271 0.53 18.08 11.74
C PHE A 271 0.77 17.57 13.17
N GLU A 272 -0.03 17.99 14.13
CA GLU A 272 0.02 17.52 15.52
C GLU A 272 -0.33 16.03 15.63
N ASP A 273 -1.30 15.54 14.85
CA ASP A 273 -1.62 14.10 14.78
C ASP A 273 -0.45 13.30 14.25
N VAL A 274 0.25 13.82 13.22
CA VAL A 274 1.46 13.22 12.68
C VAL A 274 2.58 13.16 13.72
N GLU A 275 2.83 14.25 14.44
CA GLU A 275 3.86 14.31 15.49
C GLU A 275 3.58 13.39 16.67
N ARG A 276 2.30 13.20 16.99
CA ARG A 276 1.87 12.37 18.13
C ARG A 276 1.66 10.91 17.76
N PHE A 277 1.79 10.54 16.49
CA PHE A 277 1.43 9.22 16.00
C PHE A 277 2.17 8.10 16.74
N GLN A 278 3.52 8.18 16.84
CA GLN A 278 4.32 7.19 17.58
C GLN A 278 3.85 7.04 19.03
N LYS A 279 3.69 8.15 19.74
CA LYS A 279 3.27 8.12 21.15
C LYS A 279 1.88 7.48 21.33
N ARG A 280 0.96 7.77 20.43
CA ARG A 280 -0.39 7.17 20.44
C ARG A 280 -0.31 5.67 20.16
N TRP A 281 0.51 5.26 19.20
CA TRP A 281 0.74 3.87 18.88
C TRP A 281 1.35 3.09 20.05
N ASP A 282 2.35 3.65 20.71
CA ASP A 282 3.00 3.03 21.86
C ASP A 282 2.03 2.81 23.02
N ALA A 283 1.19 3.82 23.32
CA ALA A 283 0.16 3.71 24.34
C ALA A 283 -0.91 2.65 23.99
N PHE A 284 -1.34 2.59 22.75
CA PHE A 284 -2.23 1.54 22.25
C PHE A 284 -1.61 0.15 22.40
N SER A 285 -0.35 0.01 21.94
CA SER A 285 0.39 -1.26 21.97
C SER A 285 0.55 -1.79 23.41
N GLU A 286 0.84 -0.91 24.36
CA GLU A 286 0.97 -1.29 25.76
C GLU A 286 -0.35 -1.80 26.36
N ARG A 287 -1.45 -1.11 26.11
CA ARG A 287 -2.78 -1.55 26.55
C ARG A 287 -3.18 -2.87 25.92
N LEU A 288 -2.93 -3.03 24.63
CA LEU A 288 -3.24 -4.27 23.90
C LEU A 288 -2.43 -5.44 24.44
N ARG A 289 -1.10 -5.27 24.62
CA ARG A 289 -0.24 -6.31 25.23
C ARG A 289 -0.73 -6.71 26.62
N SER A 290 -1.06 -5.73 27.45
CA SER A 290 -1.58 -5.98 28.81
C SER A 290 -2.87 -6.80 28.77
N ALA A 291 -3.82 -6.46 27.88
CA ALA A 291 -5.07 -7.18 27.73
C ALA A 291 -4.87 -8.62 27.22
N VAL A 292 -3.97 -8.81 26.25
CA VAL A 292 -3.67 -10.12 25.65
C VAL A 292 -2.95 -11.01 26.65
N ASN A 293 -1.91 -10.49 27.32
CA ASN A 293 -1.12 -11.27 28.28
C ASN A 293 -1.85 -11.61 29.58
N ALA A 294 -2.92 -10.88 29.91
CA ALA A 294 -3.83 -11.22 31.02
C ALA A 294 -4.82 -12.33 30.65
N GLY A 295 -4.92 -12.73 29.40
CA GLY A 295 -5.80 -13.78 28.94
C GLY A 295 -5.22 -15.18 29.12
N PRO A 296 -6.08 -16.23 29.08
CA PRO A 296 -5.63 -17.61 29.16
C PRO A 296 -4.83 -18.01 27.92
N LYS A 297 -3.85 -18.90 28.09
CA LYS A 297 -3.07 -19.51 27.01
C LYS A 297 -3.83 -20.73 26.42
N PRO A 298 -3.58 -21.09 25.14
CA PRO A 298 -2.72 -20.40 24.19
C PRO A 298 -3.31 -19.09 23.66
N ILE A 299 -2.44 -18.17 23.17
CA ILE A 299 -2.85 -16.98 22.43
C ILE A 299 -2.87 -17.31 20.94
N ILE A 300 -4.02 -17.16 20.34
CA ILE A 300 -4.32 -17.54 18.96
C ILE A 300 -4.61 -16.27 18.17
N GLY A 301 -3.79 -15.96 17.16
CA GLY A 301 -4.05 -14.83 16.26
C GLY A 301 -4.82 -15.27 15.01
N ILE A 302 -5.73 -14.43 14.52
CA ILE A 302 -6.41 -14.64 13.25
C ILE A 302 -5.65 -13.94 12.12
N GLY A 303 -5.42 -14.65 11.02
CA GLY A 303 -4.75 -14.16 9.82
C GLY A 303 -3.22 -14.20 9.92
N ALA A 304 -2.60 -14.54 8.80
CA ALA A 304 -1.16 -14.47 8.61
C ALA A 304 -0.84 -13.62 7.35
N SER A 305 -1.59 -12.55 7.11
CA SER A 305 -1.26 -11.58 6.08
C SER A 305 -0.07 -10.72 6.53
N HIS A 306 0.62 -10.10 5.56
CA HIS A 306 1.73 -9.19 5.88
C HIS A 306 1.32 -8.09 6.88
N ILE A 307 0.16 -7.50 6.68
CA ILE A 307 -0.42 -6.48 7.56
C ILE A 307 -0.60 -7.01 8.99
N GLN A 308 -1.14 -8.23 9.13
CA GLN A 308 -1.31 -8.85 10.43
C GLN A 308 0.02 -9.18 11.11
N LEU A 309 1.01 -9.62 10.33
CA LEU A 309 2.36 -9.86 10.87
C LEU A 309 3.01 -8.56 11.35
N ASN A 310 2.90 -7.48 10.59
CA ASN A 310 3.37 -6.16 11.03
C ASN A 310 2.64 -5.70 12.29
N PHE A 311 1.31 -5.89 12.36
CA PHE A 311 0.54 -5.55 13.55
C PHE A 311 1.07 -6.27 14.79
N LEU A 312 1.28 -7.57 14.71
CA LEU A 312 1.79 -8.37 15.82
C LEU A 312 3.21 -7.97 16.22
N ASN A 313 4.10 -7.73 15.26
CA ASN A 313 5.46 -7.31 15.53
C ASN A 313 5.51 -5.87 16.07
N PHE A 314 4.81 -4.92 15.47
CA PHE A 314 4.85 -3.51 15.88
C PHE A 314 4.16 -3.27 17.24
N THR A 315 3.20 -4.09 17.61
CA THR A 315 2.61 -4.06 18.96
C THR A 315 3.44 -4.82 19.99
N GLY A 316 4.50 -5.55 19.57
CA GLY A 316 5.30 -6.42 20.43
C GLY A 316 4.58 -7.70 20.85
N LEU A 317 3.48 -8.06 20.19
CA LEU A 317 2.76 -9.31 20.43
C LEU A 317 3.34 -10.51 19.70
N GLY A 318 4.27 -10.30 18.76
CA GLY A 318 4.93 -11.36 18.01
C GLY A 318 5.65 -12.40 18.88
N ALA A 319 6.07 -12.03 20.10
CA ALA A 319 6.63 -12.96 21.08
C ALA A 319 5.59 -13.72 21.91
N SER A 320 4.33 -13.26 21.92
CA SER A 320 3.27 -13.76 22.81
C SER A 320 2.28 -14.70 22.11
N VAL A 321 2.20 -14.64 20.76
CA VAL A 321 1.24 -15.45 19.97
C VAL A 321 1.80 -16.85 19.79
N ASP A 322 1.00 -17.85 20.17
CA ASP A 322 1.39 -19.26 20.14
C ASP A 322 1.08 -19.92 18.78
N THR A 323 0.07 -19.44 18.05
CA THR A 323 -0.31 -19.92 16.71
C THR A 323 -1.11 -18.88 15.94
N LEU A 324 -1.07 -18.95 14.60
CA LEU A 324 -1.93 -18.15 13.72
C LEU A 324 -2.90 -19.04 12.95
N ILE A 325 -4.12 -18.53 12.74
CA ILE A 325 -5.12 -19.16 11.86
C ILE A 325 -5.03 -18.53 10.48
N ASP A 326 -4.81 -19.33 9.46
CA ASP A 326 -4.93 -18.88 8.06
C ASP A 326 -5.27 -20.09 7.16
N ASP A 327 -6.32 -19.95 6.36
CA ASP A 327 -6.80 -21.03 5.48
C ASP A 327 -6.18 -21.02 4.07
N ASP A 328 -5.24 -20.08 3.82
CA ASP A 328 -4.45 -20.06 2.58
C ASP A 328 -3.50 -21.25 2.54
N LYS A 329 -3.78 -22.18 1.61
CA LYS A 329 -2.99 -23.41 1.43
C LYS A 329 -1.51 -23.15 1.14
N SER A 330 -1.15 -22.00 0.59
CA SER A 330 0.26 -21.66 0.34
C SER A 330 1.06 -21.39 1.61
N LYS A 331 0.38 -21.14 2.73
CA LYS A 331 0.94 -20.91 4.06
C LYS A 331 0.85 -22.14 4.97
N ALA A 332 0.18 -23.19 4.53
CA ALA A 332 0.03 -24.45 5.31
C ALA A 332 1.41 -25.01 5.70
N GLU A 333 1.54 -25.50 6.93
CA GLU A 333 2.79 -26.07 7.48
C GLU A 333 3.97 -25.08 7.51
N ARG A 334 3.70 -23.76 7.41
CA ARG A 334 4.71 -22.72 7.49
C ARG A 334 4.68 -22.01 8.84
N PHE A 335 5.73 -21.22 9.05
CA PHE A 335 5.83 -20.38 10.23
C PHE A 335 5.79 -18.90 9.79
N ALA A 336 5.05 -18.10 10.55
CA ALA A 336 5.07 -16.66 10.43
C ALA A 336 6.38 -16.09 10.99
N PRO A 337 7.04 -15.14 10.31
CA PRO A 337 8.27 -14.51 10.76
C PRO A 337 7.97 -13.42 11.82
N LEU A 338 7.43 -13.84 12.95
CA LEU A 338 7.25 -13.01 14.13
C LEU A 338 8.52 -13.04 14.99
N THR A 339 8.58 -12.23 16.04
CA THR A 339 9.67 -12.24 17.04
C THR A 339 10.01 -13.68 17.46
N ASN A 340 8.98 -14.49 17.72
CA ASN A 340 9.09 -15.94 17.80
C ASN A 340 8.43 -16.54 16.54
N PRO A 341 9.15 -17.36 15.75
CA PRO A 341 8.54 -18.03 14.60
C PRO A 341 7.31 -18.80 15.00
N THR A 342 6.14 -18.40 14.53
CA THR A 342 4.84 -18.87 15.00
C THR A 342 4.19 -19.75 13.95
N PRO A 343 3.73 -20.99 14.30
CA PRO A 343 3.13 -21.90 13.35
C PRO A 343 1.81 -21.34 12.81
N ILE A 344 1.60 -21.53 11.49
CA ILE A 344 0.35 -21.21 10.80
C ILE A 344 -0.45 -22.49 10.65
N ARG A 345 -1.72 -22.47 11.11
CA ARG A 345 -2.62 -23.62 11.08
C ARG A 345 -3.96 -23.24 10.43
N SER A 346 -4.62 -24.21 9.84
CA SER A 346 -5.96 -24.01 9.32
C SER A 346 -7.00 -23.82 10.42
N THR A 347 -8.11 -23.19 10.08
CA THR A 347 -9.27 -23.08 10.98
C THR A 347 -9.71 -24.46 11.49
N ALA A 348 -9.73 -25.49 10.61
CA ALA A 348 -10.14 -26.83 10.97
C ALA A 348 -9.22 -27.47 12.06
N GLU A 349 -7.90 -27.31 11.92
CA GLU A 349 -6.94 -27.83 12.91
C GLU A 349 -7.10 -27.15 14.28
N ILE A 350 -7.31 -25.84 14.31
CA ILE A 350 -7.51 -25.10 15.55
C ILE A 350 -8.82 -25.54 16.23
N LEU A 351 -9.93 -25.64 15.51
CA LEU A 351 -11.21 -26.10 16.04
C LEU A 351 -11.16 -27.54 16.54
N ALA A 352 -10.32 -28.39 15.96
CA ALA A 352 -10.14 -29.78 16.41
C ALA A 352 -9.34 -29.87 17.72
N THR A 353 -8.41 -28.95 17.98
CA THR A 353 -7.41 -29.09 19.06
C THR A 353 -7.57 -28.13 20.24
N VAL A 354 -8.04 -26.92 19.98
CA VAL A 354 -8.14 -25.86 21.01
C VAL A 354 -9.40 -26.03 21.87
N ARG A 355 -9.25 -25.98 23.19
CA ARG A 355 -10.36 -26.10 24.16
C ARG A 355 -10.37 -24.96 25.21
N SER A 356 -9.38 -24.05 25.14
CA SER A 356 -9.29 -22.84 25.97
C SER A 356 -8.29 -21.91 25.31
N GLY A 357 -8.23 -20.66 25.75
CA GLY A 357 -7.23 -19.72 25.27
C GLY A 357 -7.77 -18.31 25.02
N THR A 358 -6.93 -17.48 24.40
CA THR A 358 -7.28 -16.13 23.99
C THR A 358 -7.20 -16.02 22.47
N LEU A 359 -8.30 -15.61 21.85
CA LEU A 359 -8.37 -15.32 20.43
C LEU A 359 -8.10 -13.83 20.20
N LEU A 360 -7.02 -13.51 19.53
CA LEU A 360 -6.71 -12.15 19.08
C LEU A 360 -7.20 -11.97 17.65
N ARG A 361 -8.16 -11.09 17.47
CA ARG A 361 -8.69 -10.76 16.15
C ARG A 361 -7.71 -9.93 15.33
N THR A 362 -7.96 -9.82 14.04
CA THR A 362 -7.11 -9.07 13.14
C THR A 362 -7.14 -7.56 13.44
N ALA A 363 -6.13 -6.86 12.97
CA ALA A 363 -6.11 -5.41 12.95
C ALA A 363 -7.15 -4.84 11.97
N PHE A 364 -7.55 -5.62 10.96
CA PHE A 364 -8.64 -5.31 10.04
C PHE A 364 -9.80 -6.27 10.23
N PRO A 365 -11.03 -5.76 10.31
CA PRO A 365 -12.18 -6.65 10.43
C PRO A 365 -12.43 -7.39 9.11
N TYR A 366 -12.36 -8.72 9.18
CA TYR A 366 -12.98 -9.64 8.23
C TYR A 366 -14.20 -10.28 8.91
N PRO A 367 -15.28 -9.51 9.13
CA PRO A 367 -16.31 -9.87 10.11
C PRO A 367 -16.89 -11.27 9.89
N ASP A 368 -17.23 -11.61 8.64
CA ASP A 368 -17.87 -12.91 8.36
C ASP A 368 -16.97 -14.11 8.65
N TRP A 369 -15.67 -13.98 8.45
CA TRP A 369 -14.71 -15.07 8.73
C TRP A 369 -14.33 -15.10 10.20
N GLU A 370 -13.97 -13.96 10.76
CA GLU A 370 -13.59 -13.83 12.17
C GLU A 370 -14.72 -14.18 13.14
N ASP A 371 -15.94 -13.74 12.84
CA ASP A 371 -17.11 -14.00 13.68
C ASP A 371 -17.44 -15.49 13.72
N ARG A 372 -17.33 -16.20 12.60
CA ARG A 372 -17.51 -17.66 12.57
C ARG A 372 -16.47 -18.40 13.42
N ILE A 373 -15.20 -17.97 13.36
CA ILE A 373 -14.14 -18.57 14.20
C ILE A 373 -14.37 -18.24 15.66
N GLU A 374 -14.68 -16.98 15.99
CA GLU A 374 -14.95 -16.55 17.35
C GLU A 374 -16.14 -17.31 17.95
N GLU A 375 -17.24 -17.45 17.21
CA GLU A 375 -18.41 -18.18 17.67
C GLU A 375 -18.13 -19.66 17.92
N ALA A 376 -17.41 -20.31 17.01
CA ALA A 376 -17.03 -21.71 17.17
C ALA A 376 -16.12 -21.93 18.38
N LEU A 377 -15.17 -21.04 18.65
CA LEU A 377 -14.23 -21.15 19.77
C LEU A 377 -14.85 -20.72 21.10
N ARG A 378 -15.87 -19.86 21.09
CA ARG A 378 -16.57 -19.40 22.30
C ARG A 378 -17.20 -20.56 23.09
N THR A 379 -17.64 -21.60 22.40
CA THR A 379 -18.21 -22.81 23.03
C THR A 379 -17.19 -23.54 23.91
N TYR A 380 -15.91 -23.34 23.69
CA TYR A 380 -14.80 -23.90 24.48
C TYR A 380 -14.25 -22.92 25.54
N GLY A 381 -14.92 -21.78 25.76
CA GLY A 381 -14.46 -20.78 26.74
C GLY A 381 -13.27 -19.93 26.27
N VAL A 382 -13.00 -19.91 24.99
CA VAL A 382 -11.94 -19.03 24.40
C VAL A 382 -12.39 -17.58 24.51
N ARG A 383 -11.54 -16.72 25.10
CA ARG A 383 -11.78 -15.29 25.25
C ARG A 383 -11.36 -14.57 23.97
N SER A 384 -12.22 -13.74 23.41
CA SER A 384 -11.88 -12.90 22.25
C SER A 384 -11.40 -11.51 22.66
N ILE A 385 -10.37 -11.01 21.96
CA ILE A 385 -9.87 -9.63 22.07
C ILE A 385 -9.93 -8.98 20.70
N LYS A 386 -10.62 -7.85 20.65
CA LYS A 386 -10.78 -7.02 19.45
C LYS A 386 -9.89 -5.78 19.59
N PRO A 387 -8.82 -5.65 18.81
CA PRO A 387 -7.90 -4.49 18.90
C PRO A 387 -8.63 -3.15 18.79
N TYR A 388 -9.65 -3.06 17.93
CA TYR A 388 -10.45 -1.84 17.75
C TYR A 388 -11.20 -1.36 18.98
N ASP A 389 -11.64 -2.26 19.84
CA ASP A 389 -12.35 -1.87 21.06
C ASP A 389 -11.40 -1.17 22.04
N ILE A 390 -10.13 -1.61 22.06
CA ILE A 390 -9.08 -0.97 22.84
C ILE A 390 -8.71 0.39 22.23
N LEU A 391 -8.60 0.46 20.91
CA LEU A 391 -8.26 1.70 20.21
C LEU A 391 -9.32 2.80 20.44
N ARG A 392 -10.60 2.44 20.40
CA ARG A 392 -11.71 3.39 20.66
C ARG A 392 -11.77 3.92 22.08
N SER A 393 -11.07 3.28 23.00
CA SER A 393 -11.01 3.69 24.41
C SER A 393 -9.85 4.64 24.73
N LEU A 394 -9.03 4.98 23.75
CA LEU A 394 -7.92 5.94 23.79
C LEU A 394 -8.34 7.34 23.35
#